data_62abe4d76cd389a51da0e1c21c5e8bd8
#
_entry.id   62abe4d76cd389a51da0e1c21c5e8bd8
#
_cell.length_a   1.000
_cell.length_b   1.000
_cell.length_c   1.000
_cell.angle_alpha   90.00
_cell.angle_beta   90.00
_cell.angle_gamma   90.00
#
_symmetry.space_group_name_H-M   'P 1'
#
loop_
_entity.id
_entity.type
_entity.pdbx_description
1 polymer ?
#
loop_
_entity_poly.entity_id
_entity_poly.type
_entity_poly.pdbx_seq_one_letter_code
_entity_poly.pdbx_strand_id
1 'polypeptide(L)'
;SRYVSVGLPGVPSLDSKRTLFNRSFLVSTNNLWKLKNGEFKANIDYSFNRVTANAANITTYFLDDGNRVITENRDGTEHTHSLSGKFIYELNQKTSFINNTLQTNIDWNDISLCTTGSIPNTQSTDLPDYYVSNRFKMIKRFKGKHLVTFDSRNEWESLPQTLSLDVNGNPYSQHIGDHAFLTHESAAYAFSLKGITISLEGGIKGYWRSMNSELPELPQAIPGLTENTIHTNSFTVYATPKLEYWVRRVNLSLNLPLSYAHYSFDKAIANRNEVYFSPSLSFNWKPNNRFSGTIRGGIGRSPMNLNLIHPGLIMTNYRTLKSGVDNFYNSTSQNVSASFQYKHTRHGLFANGMVLHSWSHLPYTLSQQLYGDYVVYSYSDANNDSKSLMALGSIGKTLDFMRGSCNINGSYNRNESRLFSQQQSVQSVSDGWSVGGKINGSPCRWFGFDY
;
A
#
# COMPACT_ATOMS: atom_id res chain seq x y z
N SER A 1 7.75 -4.55 7.80
CA SER A 1 6.71 -5.42 7.16
C SER A 1 6.24 -6.51 8.10
N ARG A 2 4.95 -6.81 8.10
CA ARG A 2 4.42 -7.98 8.81
C ARG A 2 4.69 -9.25 7.98
N TYR A 3 5.37 -10.24 8.58
CA TYR A 3 5.69 -11.54 7.99
C TYR A 3 4.71 -12.60 8.46
N VAL A 4 4.36 -12.59 9.74
CA VAL A 4 3.37 -13.49 10.30
C VAL A 4 1.99 -13.13 9.78
N SER A 5 1.26 -14.11 9.25
CA SER A 5 -0.06 -13.95 8.63
C SER A 5 -1.09 -14.91 9.21
N VAL A 6 -1.13 -15.02 10.52
CA VAL A 6 -2.24 -15.64 11.22
C VAL A 6 -3.36 -14.61 11.32
N GLY A 7 -4.57 -14.99 11.00
CA GLY A 7 -5.73 -14.10 11.06
C GLY A 7 -7.00 -14.87 11.40
N LEU A 8 -7.99 -14.13 11.86
CA LEU A 8 -9.30 -14.71 12.15
C LEU A 8 -9.93 -15.33 10.91
N PRO A 9 -10.64 -16.45 11.06
CA PRO A 9 -11.35 -17.05 9.96
C PRO A 9 -12.44 -16.11 9.43
N GLY A 10 -12.61 -16.06 8.11
CA GLY A 10 -13.63 -15.25 7.44
C GLY A 10 -14.42 -16.05 6.44
N VAL A 11 -15.64 -15.63 6.18
CA VAL A 11 -16.51 -16.21 5.12
C VAL A 11 -16.63 -15.16 4.01
N PRO A 12 -15.97 -15.35 2.85
CA PRO A 12 -15.87 -14.33 1.80
C PRO A 12 -17.19 -13.83 1.22
N SER A 13 -18.26 -14.65 1.28
CA SER A 13 -19.58 -14.31 0.75
C SER A 13 -20.52 -13.63 1.76
N LEU A 14 -20.10 -13.47 3.02
CA LEU A 14 -20.93 -12.88 4.06
C LEU A 14 -20.33 -11.56 4.56
N ASP A 15 -21.22 -10.62 4.90
CA ASP A 15 -20.83 -9.39 5.59
C ASP A 15 -20.14 -9.75 6.93
N SER A 16 -19.00 -9.14 7.21
CA SER A 16 -18.23 -9.31 8.45
C SER A 16 -19.08 -9.11 9.71
N LYS A 17 -20.10 -8.27 9.68
CA LYS A 17 -21.08 -8.10 10.77
C LYS A 17 -21.86 -9.37 11.14
N ARG A 18 -21.91 -10.35 10.23
CA ARG A 18 -22.61 -11.63 10.44
C ARG A 18 -21.69 -12.74 10.93
N THR A 19 -20.39 -12.57 10.76
CA THR A 19 -19.37 -13.61 11.03
C THR A 19 -18.42 -13.23 12.15
N LEU A 20 -18.28 -11.93 12.47
CA LEU A 20 -17.39 -11.43 13.50
C LEU A 20 -18.18 -10.89 14.68
N PHE A 21 -17.83 -11.34 15.89
CA PHE A 21 -18.38 -10.82 17.15
C PHE A 21 -17.31 -9.95 17.80
N ASN A 22 -17.58 -8.66 17.93
CA ASN A 22 -16.62 -7.72 18.48
C ASN A 22 -17.12 -7.05 19.76
N ARG A 23 -16.16 -6.71 20.63
CA ARG A 23 -16.32 -5.79 21.75
C ARG A 23 -15.25 -4.73 21.61
N SER A 24 -15.67 -3.47 21.53
CA SER A 24 -14.75 -2.36 21.34
C SER A 24 -14.98 -1.25 22.33
N PHE A 25 -13.92 -0.56 22.67
CA PHE A 25 -13.90 0.61 23.53
C PHE A 25 -12.98 1.66 22.92
N LEU A 26 -13.41 2.92 22.89
CA LEU A 26 -12.64 4.04 22.34
C LEU A 26 -12.70 5.21 23.31
N VAL A 27 -11.54 5.78 23.61
CA VAL A 27 -11.39 7.08 24.26
C VAL A 27 -10.58 7.99 23.37
N SER A 28 -11.09 9.19 23.10
CA SER A 28 -10.44 10.18 22.26
C SER A 28 -10.46 11.55 22.94
N THR A 29 -9.34 12.25 22.86
CA THR A 29 -9.25 13.65 23.29
C THR A 29 -8.66 14.50 22.18
N ASN A 30 -9.32 15.61 21.88
CA ASN A 30 -8.93 16.53 20.84
C ASN A 30 -8.87 17.93 21.43
N ASN A 31 -7.68 18.55 21.39
CA ASN A 31 -7.43 19.85 21.95
C ASN A 31 -6.86 20.80 20.91
N LEU A 32 -7.32 22.03 20.93
CA LEU A 32 -6.85 23.12 20.07
C LEU A 32 -6.49 24.33 20.93
N TRP A 33 -5.23 24.77 20.83
CA TRP A 33 -4.75 26.00 21.45
C TRP A 33 -4.40 27.02 20.38
N LYS A 34 -5.02 28.19 20.48
CA LYS A 34 -4.64 29.33 19.66
C LYS A 34 -3.45 30.06 20.29
N LEU A 35 -2.40 30.19 19.53
CA LEU A 35 -1.19 30.94 19.91
C LEU A 35 -1.21 32.31 19.22
N LYS A 36 -0.34 33.26 19.65
CA LYS A 36 -0.28 34.61 19.07
C LYS A 36 -0.13 34.63 17.56
N ASN A 37 0.62 33.67 16.99
CA ASN A 37 0.96 33.63 15.57
C ASN A 37 0.66 32.25 14.93
N GLY A 38 -0.06 31.35 15.61
CA GLY A 38 -0.31 30.01 15.07
C GLY A 38 -1.32 29.21 15.91
N GLU A 39 -1.42 27.94 15.61
CA GLU A 39 -2.28 26.99 16.31
C GLU A 39 -1.47 25.74 16.72
N PHE A 40 -1.79 25.22 17.87
CA PHE A 40 -1.31 23.90 18.30
C PHE A 40 -2.51 22.98 18.50
N LYS A 41 -2.46 21.80 17.88
CA LYS A 41 -3.50 20.77 17.97
C LYS A 41 -2.89 19.51 18.55
N ALA A 42 -3.58 18.88 19.49
CA ALA A 42 -3.19 17.59 20.05
C ALA A 42 -4.39 16.65 20.04
N ASN A 43 -4.22 15.51 19.40
CA ASN A 43 -5.19 14.42 19.39
C ASN A 43 -4.51 13.22 20.03
N ILE A 44 -5.19 12.59 21.00
CA ILE A 44 -4.75 11.35 21.62
C ILE A 44 -5.95 10.41 21.64
N ASP A 45 -5.78 9.24 21.07
CA ASP A 45 -6.83 8.24 20.96
C ASP A 45 -6.31 6.92 21.51
N TYR A 46 -7.13 6.26 22.32
CA TYR A 46 -6.90 4.88 22.72
C TYR A 46 -8.11 4.04 22.35
N SER A 47 -7.87 2.92 21.71
CA SER A 47 -8.91 1.94 21.41
C SER A 47 -8.52 0.54 21.86
N PHE A 48 -9.49 -0.20 22.28
CA PHE A 48 -9.43 -1.63 22.51
C PHE A 48 -10.48 -2.31 21.63
N ASN A 49 -10.09 -3.39 20.97
CA ASN A 49 -11.01 -4.21 20.20
C ASN A 49 -10.72 -5.69 20.44
N ARG A 50 -11.76 -6.44 20.78
CA ARG A 50 -11.73 -7.91 20.83
C ARG A 50 -12.68 -8.45 19.80
N VAL A 51 -12.17 -9.31 18.92
CA VAL A 51 -12.95 -9.95 17.87
C VAL A 51 -12.86 -11.45 18.03
N THR A 52 -13.98 -12.14 17.91
CA THR A 52 -14.03 -13.61 17.85
C THR A 52 -14.69 -14.05 16.57
N ALA A 53 -14.19 -15.09 15.94
CA ALA A 53 -14.74 -15.66 14.72
C ALA A 53 -14.54 -17.17 14.68
N ASN A 54 -15.50 -17.86 14.06
CA ASN A 54 -15.39 -19.26 13.74
C ASN A 54 -15.76 -19.51 12.27
N ALA A 55 -15.12 -20.47 11.63
CA ALA A 55 -15.46 -20.91 10.28
C ALA A 55 -14.96 -22.33 10.02
N ALA A 56 -15.68 -23.04 9.15
CA ALA A 56 -15.24 -24.30 8.56
C ALA A 56 -14.73 -24.05 7.14
N ASN A 57 -13.56 -24.58 6.82
CA ASN A 57 -12.93 -24.45 5.52
C ASN A 57 -12.62 -25.84 4.94
N ILE A 58 -12.80 -25.96 3.62
CA ILE A 58 -12.36 -27.11 2.83
C ILE A 58 -11.43 -26.58 1.74
N THR A 59 -10.20 -27.06 1.74
CA THR A 59 -9.20 -26.70 0.72
C THR A 59 -8.86 -27.94 -0.09
N THR A 60 -9.00 -27.86 -1.41
CA THR A 60 -8.61 -28.94 -2.33
C THR A 60 -7.38 -28.52 -3.12
N TYR A 61 -6.30 -29.28 -3.01
CA TYR A 61 -5.12 -29.16 -3.86
C TYR A 61 -5.25 -30.15 -5.01
N PHE A 62 -5.20 -29.64 -6.23
CA PHE A 62 -5.19 -30.44 -7.45
C PHE A 62 -3.72 -30.74 -7.79
N LEU A 63 -3.29 -31.97 -7.54
CA LEU A 63 -1.93 -32.44 -7.79
C LEU A 63 -1.95 -33.50 -8.88
N ASP A 64 -0.82 -33.70 -9.56
CA ASP A 64 -0.68 -34.69 -10.65
C ASP A 64 -0.88 -36.14 -10.17
N ASP A 65 -0.57 -36.41 -8.91
CA ASP A 65 -0.73 -37.72 -8.25
C ASP A 65 -2.08 -37.93 -7.57
N GLY A 66 -2.98 -36.93 -7.66
CA GLY A 66 -4.33 -36.96 -7.09
C GLY A 66 -4.67 -35.77 -6.22
N ASN A 67 -5.94 -35.55 -6.02
CA ASN A 67 -6.44 -34.44 -5.22
C ASN A 67 -6.19 -34.67 -3.72
N ARG A 68 -5.67 -33.66 -3.05
CA ARG A 68 -5.54 -33.61 -1.59
C ARG A 68 -6.56 -32.67 -1.00
N VAL A 69 -7.46 -33.18 -0.15
CA VAL A 69 -8.52 -32.41 0.52
C VAL A 69 -8.16 -32.20 2.00
N ILE A 70 -8.19 -30.97 2.46
CA ILE A 70 -7.96 -30.57 3.84
C ILE A 70 -9.24 -29.91 4.36
N THR A 71 -9.81 -30.48 5.41
CA THR A 71 -10.98 -29.95 6.12
C THR A 71 -10.57 -29.42 7.47
N GLU A 72 -10.96 -28.18 7.79
CA GLU A 72 -10.57 -27.47 9.00
C GLU A 72 -11.75 -26.72 9.58
N ASN A 73 -11.93 -26.86 10.91
CA ASN A 73 -12.78 -25.97 11.71
C ASN A 73 -11.87 -25.08 12.51
N ARG A 74 -12.06 -23.77 12.42
CA ARG A 74 -11.19 -22.75 13.00
C ARG A 74 -11.99 -21.88 13.96
N ASP A 75 -11.52 -21.76 15.18
CA ASP A 75 -12.02 -20.85 16.22
C ASP A 75 -10.91 -19.88 16.60
N GLY A 76 -11.17 -18.59 16.46
CA GLY A 76 -10.15 -17.58 16.69
C GLY A 76 -10.65 -16.40 17.53
N THR A 77 -9.71 -15.83 18.27
CA THR A 77 -9.90 -14.59 19.04
C THR A 77 -8.71 -13.66 18.76
N GLU A 78 -9.01 -12.39 18.48
CA GLU A 78 -8.03 -11.33 18.30
C GLU A 78 -8.28 -10.23 19.32
N HIS A 79 -7.21 -9.78 19.98
CA HIS A 79 -7.24 -8.59 20.82
C HIS A 79 -6.32 -7.55 20.20
N THR A 80 -6.83 -6.34 20.04
CA THR A 80 -6.06 -5.21 19.55
C THR A 80 -6.19 -4.05 20.51
N HIS A 81 -5.07 -3.55 21.01
CA HIS A 81 -4.96 -2.28 21.71
C HIS A 81 -4.22 -1.30 20.82
N SER A 82 -4.77 -0.12 20.62
CA SER A 82 -4.14 0.91 19.80
C SER A 82 -4.10 2.22 20.58
N LEU A 83 -2.92 2.80 20.67
CA LEU A 83 -2.68 4.14 21.21
C LEU A 83 -2.11 5.01 20.11
N SER A 84 -2.83 6.05 19.71
CA SER A 84 -2.34 7.02 18.75
C SER A 84 -2.24 8.42 19.33
N GLY A 85 -1.18 9.13 18.95
CA GLY A 85 -0.95 10.51 19.30
C GLY A 85 -0.62 11.33 18.06
N LYS A 86 -1.26 12.49 17.89
CA LYS A 86 -0.96 13.40 16.79
C LYS A 86 -0.91 14.83 17.31
N PHE A 87 0.27 15.44 17.16
CA PHE A 87 0.55 16.81 17.58
C PHE A 87 0.90 17.65 16.36
N ILE A 88 0.17 18.75 16.16
CA ILE A 88 0.32 19.61 14.99
C ILE A 88 0.56 21.02 15.47
N TYR A 89 1.67 21.60 15.03
CA TYR A 89 1.92 23.04 15.12
C TYR A 89 1.76 23.65 13.74
N GLU A 90 0.92 24.66 13.61
CA GLU A 90 0.66 25.35 12.35
C GLU A 90 0.79 26.87 12.53
N LEU A 91 1.60 27.48 11.67
CA LEU A 91 1.73 28.91 11.50
C LEU A 91 1.33 29.25 10.07
N ASN A 92 0.29 30.06 9.90
CA ASN A 92 -0.17 30.47 8.57
C ASN A 92 -0.23 32.01 8.47
N GLN A 93 0.75 32.58 7.79
CA GLN A 93 0.89 34.00 7.55
C GLN A 93 0.86 34.32 6.06
N LYS A 94 0.65 35.59 5.68
CA LYS A 94 0.59 36.02 4.26
C LYS A 94 1.76 35.52 3.40
N THR A 95 2.97 35.49 3.96
CA THR A 95 4.20 35.17 3.23
C THR A 95 4.87 33.91 3.71
N SER A 96 4.45 33.32 4.81
CA SER A 96 5.07 32.12 5.37
C SER A 96 4.02 31.16 5.93
N PHE A 97 4.25 29.88 5.66
CA PHE A 97 3.50 28.78 6.24
C PHE A 97 4.50 27.81 6.86
N ILE A 98 4.24 27.41 8.10
CA ILE A 98 5.01 26.37 8.79
C ILE A 98 3.99 25.37 9.34
N ASN A 99 4.25 24.12 9.12
CA ASN A 99 3.51 23.02 9.73
C ASN A 99 4.50 21.99 10.25
N ASN A 100 4.37 21.62 11.51
CA ASN A 100 5.08 20.49 12.08
C ASN A 100 4.07 19.49 12.63
N THR A 101 4.13 18.26 12.18
CA THR A 101 3.27 17.17 12.61
C THR A 101 4.13 16.06 13.21
N LEU A 102 3.96 15.82 14.50
CA LEU A 102 4.47 14.65 15.19
C LEU A 102 3.32 13.65 15.34
N GLN A 103 3.53 12.42 14.90
CA GLN A 103 2.56 11.33 15.02
C GLN A 103 3.24 10.11 15.63
N THR A 104 2.56 9.47 16.56
CA THR A 104 2.95 8.18 17.12
C THR A 104 1.75 7.24 17.08
N ASN A 105 2.00 5.98 16.70
CA ASN A 105 1.04 4.90 16.78
C ASN A 105 1.72 3.73 17.48
N ILE A 106 1.03 3.16 18.46
CA ILE A 106 1.47 1.97 19.17
C ILE A 106 0.31 1.01 19.15
N ASP A 107 0.46 -0.10 18.46
CA ASP A 107 -0.53 -1.14 18.38
C ASP A 107 0.03 -2.41 19.03
N TRP A 108 -0.77 -3.04 19.90
CA TRP A 108 -0.53 -4.37 20.43
C TRP A 108 -1.64 -5.27 19.89
N ASN A 109 -1.25 -6.24 19.09
CA ASN A 109 -2.17 -7.17 18.47
C ASN A 109 -1.75 -8.58 18.82
N ASP A 110 -2.65 -9.31 19.48
CA ASP A 110 -2.49 -10.72 19.76
C ASP A 110 -3.65 -11.52 19.17
N ILE A 111 -3.32 -12.65 18.53
CA ILE A 111 -4.29 -13.55 17.90
C ILE A 111 -4.08 -14.94 18.47
N SER A 112 -5.15 -15.59 18.86
CA SER A 112 -5.19 -17.00 19.21
C SER A 112 -6.15 -17.73 18.29
N LEU A 113 -5.69 -18.79 17.64
CA LEU A 113 -6.44 -19.58 16.68
C LEU A 113 -6.29 -21.06 17.00
N CYS A 114 -7.42 -21.74 17.22
CA CYS A 114 -7.49 -23.19 17.35
C CYS A 114 -8.09 -23.78 16.08
N THR A 115 -7.40 -24.77 15.48
CA THR A 115 -7.83 -25.48 14.28
C THR A 115 -8.01 -26.93 14.60
N THR A 116 -9.17 -27.49 14.28
CA THR A 116 -9.48 -28.93 14.36
C THR A 116 -9.78 -29.48 12.97
N GLY A 117 -9.61 -30.76 12.77
CA GLY A 117 -9.85 -31.43 11.47
C GLY A 117 -8.62 -32.17 10.96
N SER A 118 -8.30 -32.01 9.68
CA SER A 118 -7.24 -32.80 9.01
C SER A 118 -5.85 -32.58 9.62
N ILE A 119 -5.55 -31.36 10.09
CA ILE A 119 -4.27 -31.01 10.73
C ILE A 119 -4.59 -30.20 11.98
N PRO A 120 -4.81 -30.83 13.14
CA PRO A 120 -5.08 -30.13 14.39
C PRO A 120 -3.89 -29.28 14.79
N ASN A 121 -4.15 -28.01 15.11
CA ASN A 121 -3.12 -27.08 15.58
C ASN A 121 -3.68 -25.95 16.40
N THR A 122 -2.84 -25.37 17.23
CA THR A 122 -3.08 -24.07 17.85
C THR A 122 -2.01 -23.08 17.42
N GLN A 123 -2.42 -21.85 17.14
CA GLN A 123 -1.53 -20.77 16.74
C GLN A 123 -1.77 -19.58 17.65
N SER A 124 -0.71 -19.00 18.16
CA SER A 124 -0.76 -17.76 18.93
C SER A 124 0.27 -16.79 18.37
N THR A 125 -0.12 -15.54 18.21
CA THR A 125 0.77 -14.49 17.72
C THR A 125 0.77 -13.32 18.69
N ASP A 126 1.95 -12.68 18.83
CA ASP A 126 2.12 -11.38 19.44
C ASP A 126 2.78 -10.46 18.40
N LEU A 127 2.04 -9.44 17.97
CA LEU A 127 2.38 -8.60 16.80
C LEU A 127 2.32 -7.11 17.16
N PRO A 128 3.15 -6.62 18.08
CA PRO A 128 3.20 -5.19 18.35
C PRO A 128 3.74 -4.41 17.15
N ASP A 129 3.29 -3.15 17.04
CA ASP A 129 3.70 -2.19 16.02
C ASP A 129 3.98 -0.86 16.70
N TYR A 130 5.21 -0.39 16.61
CA TYR A 130 5.65 0.88 17.17
C TYR A 130 6.05 1.80 16.03
N TYR A 131 5.34 2.89 15.87
CA TYR A 131 5.59 3.87 14.81
C TYR A 131 5.66 5.29 15.37
N VAL A 132 6.70 6.02 15.00
CA VAL A 132 6.87 7.44 15.29
C VAL A 132 7.27 8.16 14.00
N SER A 133 6.59 9.24 13.67
CA SER A 133 6.95 10.10 12.55
C SER A 133 6.92 11.57 12.92
N ASN A 134 7.87 12.32 12.38
CA ASN A 134 7.87 13.77 12.39
C ASN A 134 7.90 14.28 10.97
N ARG A 135 6.98 15.16 10.63
CA ARG A 135 6.96 15.87 9.35
C ARG A 135 6.94 17.35 9.58
N PHE A 136 8.00 18.02 9.13
CA PHE A 136 8.12 19.47 9.13
C PHE A 136 8.01 20.00 7.71
N LYS A 137 7.17 21.02 7.51
CA LYS A 137 7.01 21.70 6.23
C LYS A 137 7.06 23.20 6.42
N MET A 138 7.89 23.86 5.64
CA MET A 138 7.98 25.31 5.59
C MET A 138 7.77 25.80 4.14
N ILE A 139 6.96 26.80 3.96
CA ILE A 139 6.76 27.49 2.68
C ILE A 139 7.00 28.98 2.91
N LYS A 140 7.86 29.58 2.10
CA LYS A 140 8.13 31.03 2.11
C LYS A 140 7.87 31.62 0.74
N ARG A 141 7.00 32.63 0.70
CA ARG A 141 6.69 33.40 -0.51
C ARG A 141 7.47 34.72 -0.48
N PHE A 142 8.12 35.02 -1.58
CA PHE A 142 8.87 36.26 -1.78
C PHE A 142 8.17 37.13 -2.81
N LYS A 143 8.57 38.39 -2.90
CA LYS A 143 8.14 39.32 -3.96
C LYS A 143 8.49 38.73 -5.35
N GLY A 144 7.71 39.02 -6.41
CA GLY A 144 8.01 38.58 -7.76
C GLY A 144 7.61 37.12 -8.07
N LYS A 145 6.67 36.53 -7.30
CA LYS A 145 6.16 35.16 -7.51
C LYS A 145 7.21 34.05 -7.29
N HIS A 146 8.14 34.28 -6.39
CA HIS A 146 9.13 33.29 -5.97
C HIS A 146 8.63 32.53 -4.74
N LEU A 147 8.84 31.23 -4.73
CA LEU A 147 8.43 30.32 -3.66
C LEU A 147 9.62 29.45 -3.26
N VAL A 148 9.88 29.35 -1.97
CA VAL A 148 10.79 28.36 -1.39
C VAL A 148 9.97 27.43 -0.49
N THR A 149 10.18 26.15 -0.64
CA THR A 149 9.60 25.10 0.21
C THR A 149 10.72 24.27 0.80
N PHE A 150 10.60 23.95 2.08
CA PHE A 150 11.41 22.94 2.75
C PHE A 150 10.46 21.91 3.34
N ASP A 151 10.74 20.62 3.11
CA ASP A 151 9.96 19.48 3.65
C ASP A 151 10.96 18.49 4.27
N SER A 152 10.72 18.12 5.52
CA SER A 152 11.51 17.16 6.29
C SER A 152 10.57 16.10 6.81
N ARG A 153 10.89 14.81 6.59
CA ARG A 153 10.12 13.66 7.06
C ARG A 153 11.07 12.66 7.67
N ASN A 154 10.84 12.35 8.92
CA ASN A 154 11.59 11.35 9.67
C ASN A 154 10.62 10.33 10.25
N GLU A 155 10.88 9.04 10.05
CA GLU A 155 10.02 7.95 10.48
C GLU A 155 10.85 6.84 11.10
N TRP A 156 10.38 6.34 12.21
CA TRP A 156 10.90 5.14 12.86
C TRP A 156 9.77 4.14 13.04
N GLU A 157 10.03 2.90 12.69
CA GLU A 157 9.10 1.78 12.81
C GLU A 157 9.83 0.59 13.44
N SER A 158 9.15 -0.10 14.35
CA SER A 158 9.62 -1.35 14.94
C SER A 158 8.47 -2.35 14.99
N LEU A 159 8.68 -3.51 14.38
CA LEU A 159 7.70 -4.57 14.17
C LEU A 159 8.21 -5.91 14.71
N PRO A 160 8.37 -6.08 16.02
CA PRO A 160 8.66 -7.40 16.56
C PRO A 160 7.43 -8.30 16.36
N GLN A 161 7.66 -9.55 15.99
CA GLN A 161 6.61 -10.52 15.71
C GLN A 161 6.98 -11.85 16.32
N THR A 162 6.06 -12.44 17.07
CA THR A 162 6.21 -13.79 17.63
C THR A 162 5.09 -14.67 17.12
N LEU A 163 5.44 -15.84 16.62
CA LEU A 163 4.51 -16.89 16.22
C LEU A 163 4.79 -18.11 17.09
N SER A 164 3.82 -18.53 17.88
CA SER A 164 3.87 -19.78 18.64
C SER A 164 2.86 -20.75 18.08
N LEU A 165 3.27 -21.97 17.82
CA LEU A 165 2.50 -23.03 17.22
C LEU A 165 2.57 -24.28 18.07
N ASP A 166 1.47 -25.02 18.11
CA ASP A 166 1.45 -26.42 18.51
C ASP A 166 0.77 -27.21 17.41
N VAL A 167 1.49 -28.08 16.75
CA VAL A 167 1.00 -28.92 15.65
C VAL A 167 1.11 -30.38 16.08
N ASN A 168 -0.03 -31.06 16.27
CA ASN A 168 -0.06 -32.45 16.71
C ASN A 168 0.71 -32.73 18.03
N GLY A 169 0.73 -31.76 18.98
CA GLY A 169 1.44 -31.89 20.26
C GLY A 169 2.91 -31.51 20.20
N ASN A 170 3.40 -30.96 19.07
CA ASN A 170 4.76 -30.47 18.93
C ASN A 170 4.78 -28.95 18.96
N PRO A 171 5.36 -28.32 19.99
CA PRO A 171 5.41 -26.87 20.09
C PRO A 171 6.57 -26.27 19.27
N TYR A 172 6.30 -25.19 18.58
CA TYR A 172 7.27 -24.38 17.81
C TYR A 172 7.08 -22.91 18.17
N SER A 173 8.17 -22.15 18.21
CA SER A 173 8.11 -20.71 18.38
C SER A 173 9.13 -20.04 17.47
N GLN A 174 8.68 -19.00 16.76
CA GLN A 174 9.51 -18.14 15.93
C GLN A 174 9.41 -16.71 16.38
N HIS A 175 10.54 -16.05 16.49
CA HIS A 175 10.63 -14.63 16.78
C HIS A 175 11.26 -13.88 15.60
N ILE A 176 10.68 -12.74 15.22
CA ILE A 176 11.15 -11.87 14.14
C ILE A 176 11.29 -10.46 14.70
N GLY A 177 12.48 -9.88 14.64
CA GLY A 177 12.71 -8.47 14.89
C GLY A 177 12.85 -7.74 13.56
N ASP A 178 12.11 -6.66 13.33
CA ASP A 178 12.24 -5.79 12.15
C ASP A 178 12.14 -4.34 12.59
N HIS A 179 13.21 -3.57 12.40
CA HIS A 179 13.32 -2.17 12.78
C HIS A 179 13.78 -1.36 11.59
N ALA A 180 13.13 -0.25 11.33
CA ALA A 180 13.48 0.63 10.22
C ALA A 180 13.46 2.11 10.63
N PHE A 181 14.39 2.87 10.07
CA PHE A 181 14.41 4.32 10.14
C PHE A 181 14.50 4.90 8.73
N LEU A 182 13.63 5.87 8.44
CA LEU A 182 13.60 6.59 7.16
C LEU A 182 13.73 8.09 7.43
N THR A 183 14.58 8.77 6.66
CA THR A 183 14.64 10.23 6.59
C THR A 183 14.50 10.71 5.16
N HIS A 184 13.82 11.82 4.97
CA HIS A 184 13.67 12.47 3.68
C HIS A 184 13.65 13.99 3.87
N GLU A 185 14.72 14.63 3.42
CA GLU A 185 14.92 16.08 3.50
C GLU A 185 14.91 16.66 2.09
N SER A 186 14.08 17.67 1.85
CA SER A 186 14.02 18.32 0.54
C SER A 186 13.85 19.82 0.63
N ALA A 187 14.40 20.51 -0.36
CA ALA A 187 14.19 21.93 -0.59
C ALA A 187 13.77 22.15 -2.04
N ALA A 188 12.77 22.99 -2.25
CA ALA A 188 12.30 23.32 -3.58
C ALA A 188 12.26 24.85 -3.77
N TYR A 189 12.66 25.29 -4.95
CA TYR A 189 12.52 26.67 -5.41
C TYR A 189 11.66 26.71 -6.65
N ALA A 190 10.68 27.59 -6.68
CA ALA A 190 9.80 27.78 -7.82
C ALA A 190 9.63 29.26 -8.15
N PHE A 191 9.57 29.58 -9.44
CA PHE A 191 9.20 30.89 -9.93
C PHE A 191 8.30 30.79 -11.16
N SER A 192 7.46 31.83 -11.36
CA SER A 192 6.50 31.88 -12.46
C SER A 192 6.72 33.11 -13.31
N LEU A 193 6.81 32.92 -14.63
CA LEU A 193 6.98 33.99 -15.62
C LEU A 193 6.05 33.77 -16.81
N LYS A 194 5.15 34.71 -17.10
CA LYS A 194 4.27 34.73 -18.29
C LYS A 194 3.61 33.36 -18.63
N GLY A 195 3.04 32.68 -17.61
CA GLY A 195 2.35 31.39 -17.80
C GLY A 195 3.26 30.16 -17.73
N ILE A 196 4.58 30.34 -17.60
CA ILE A 196 5.53 29.27 -17.32
C ILE A 196 5.86 29.27 -15.84
N THR A 197 5.78 28.11 -15.19
CA THR A 197 6.31 27.90 -13.84
C THR A 197 7.43 26.89 -13.93
N ILE A 198 8.60 27.28 -13.44
CA ILE A 198 9.77 26.42 -13.31
C ILE A 198 9.99 26.16 -11.84
N SER A 199 10.13 24.92 -11.47
CA SER A 199 10.52 24.53 -10.11
C SER A 199 11.65 23.51 -10.16
N LEU A 200 12.54 23.64 -9.19
CA LEU A 200 13.60 22.67 -8.92
C LEU A 200 13.48 22.24 -7.47
N GLU A 201 13.27 20.96 -7.26
CA GLU A 201 13.35 20.31 -5.96
C GLU A 201 14.62 19.50 -5.90
N GLY A 202 15.37 19.60 -4.81
CA GLY A 202 16.51 18.76 -4.51
C GLY A 202 16.41 18.23 -3.10
N GLY A 203 16.97 17.04 -2.87
CA GLY A 203 16.89 16.46 -1.53
C GLY A 203 17.71 15.20 -1.36
N ILE A 204 17.65 14.70 -0.14
CA ILE A 204 18.28 13.45 0.28
C ILE A 204 17.24 12.52 0.90
N LYS A 205 17.45 11.22 0.73
CA LYS A 205 16.68 10.17 1.42
C LYS A 205 17.66 9.20 2.05
N GLY A 206 17.40 8.81 3.28
CA GLY A 206 18.10 7.75 3.98
C GLY A 206 17.12 6.68 4.43
N TYR A 207 17.53 5.42 4.36
CA TYR A 207 16.78 4.30 4.88
C TYR A 207 17.74 3.31 5.52
N TRP A 208 17.46 2.94 6.74
CA TRP A 208 18.22 1.98 7.53
C TRP A 208 17.27 0.96 8.10
N ARG A 209 17.56 -0.32 7.89
CA ARG A 209 16.74 -1.40 8.38
C ARG A 209 17.62 -2.51 8.96
N SER A 210 17.19 -3.03 10.10
CA SER A 210 17.74 -4.24 10.71
C SER A 210 16.61 -5.27 10.89
N MET A 211 16.83 -6.47 10.40
CA MET A 211 15.88 -7.57 10.51
C MET A 211 16.60 -8.83 10.93
N ASN A 212 16.05 -9.53 11.92
CA ASN A 212 16.52 -10.83 12.38
C ASN A 212 15.36 -11.81 12.54
N SER A 213 15.57 -13.05 12.18
CA SER A 213 14.64 -14.15 12.43
C SER A 213 15.36 -15.48 12.43
N GLU A 214 14.83 -16.42 13.18
CA GLU A 214 15.30 -17.79 13.23
C GLU A 214 14.08 -18.73 13.09
N LEU A 215 14.16 -19.66 12.16
CA LEU A 215 13.13 -20.68 11.96
C LEU A 215 13.40 -21.84 12.92
N PRO A 216 12.40 -22.27 13.72
CA PRO A 216 12.54 -23.45 14.58
C PRO A 216 12.75 -24.72 13.75
N GLU A 217 13.35 -25.75 14.36
CA GLU A 217 13.48 -27.05 13.73
C GLU A 217 12.09 -27.66 13.44
N LEU A 218 11.85 -27.98 12.17
CA LEU A 218 10.58 -28.52 11.71
C LEU A 218 10.62 -30.04 11.62
N PRO A 219 9.48 -30.75 11.78
CA PRO A 219 9.42 -32.21 11.67
C PRO A 219 9.86 -32.73 10.30
N GLN A 220 9.73 -31.93 9.27
CA GLN A 220 10.14 -32.22 7.91
C GLN A 220 11.23 -31.25 7.46
N ALA A 221 12.33 -31.78 6.95
CA ALA A 221 13.40 -30.95 6.37
C ALA A 221 12.89 -30.21 5.13
N ILE A 222 12.98 -28.89 5.15
CA ILE A 222 12.63 -27.99 4.06
C ILE A 222 13.93 -27.33 3.57
N PRO A 223 14.23 -27.40 2.26
CA PRO A 223 15.43 -26.77 1.72
C PRO A 223 15.41 -25.26 1.90
N GLY A 224 16.49 -24.67 2.34
CA GLY A 224 16.64 -23.21 2.49
C GLY A 224 17.43 -22.84 3.75
N LEU A 225 17.75 -21.55 3.86
CA LEU A 225 18.35 -20.98 5.06
C LEU A 225 17.27 -20.85 6.14
N THR A 226 17.64 -21.10 7.39
CA THR A 226 16.72 -21.02 8.53
C THR A 226 16.86 -19.72 9.33
N GLU A 227 17.92 -18.95 9.07
CA GLU A 227 18.23 -17.73 9.79
C GLU A 227 18.28 -16.53 8.86
N ASN A 228 17.85 -15.40 9.36
CA ASN A 228 18.03 -14.09 8.77
C ASN A 228 18.70 -13.17 9.79
N THR A 229 19.80 -12.55 9.39
CA THR A 229 20.41 -11.41 10.08
C THR A 229 20.79 -10.42 8.99
N ILE A 230 19.98 -9.40 8.79
CA ILE A 230 20.03 -8.53 7.61
C ILE A 230 20.05 -7.07 8.04
N HIS A 231 21.06 -6.35 7.56
CA HIS A 231 21.10 -4.90 7.62
C HIS A 231 21.05 -4.36 6.19
N THR A 232 20.07 -3.53 5.92
CA THR A 232 19.88 -2.89 4.61
C THR A 232 19.89 -1.39 4.80
N ASN A 233 20.86 -0.73 4.15
CA ASN A 233 20.97 0.72 4.19
C ASN A 233 20.89 1.29 2.78
N SER A 234 20.23 2.42 2.63
CA SER A 234 20.27 3.18 1.39
C SER A 234 20.40 4.67 1.65
N PHE A 235 21.18 5.32 0.81
CA PHE A 235 21.32 6.77 0.78
C PHE A 235 21.12 7.26 -0.65
N THR A 236 20.18 8.17 -0.85
CA THR A 236 19.81 8.70 -2.16
C THR A 236 19.88 10.21 -2.17
N VAL A 237 20.54 10.77 -3.17
CA VAL A 237 20.51 12.20 -3.51
C VAL A 237 19.71 12.37 -4.78
N TYR A 238 18.84 13.37 -4.84
CA TYR A 238 18.00 13.58 -6.02
C TYR A 238 17.79 15.05 -6.37
N ALA A 239 17.47 15.28 -7.64
CA ALA A 239 16.98 16.54 -8.17
C ALA A 239 15.80 16.30 -9.09
N THR A 240 14.77 17.13 -8.95
CA THR A 240 13.53 17.00 -9.73
C THR A 240 13.19 18.36 -10.37
N PRO A 241 13.73 18.66 -11.56
CA PRO A 241 13.28 19.79 -12.36
C PRO A 241 11.85 19.54 -12.85
N LYS A 242 11.01 20.55 -12.71
CA LYS A 242 9.62 20.53 -13.20
C LYS A 242 9.32 21.81 -13.97
N LEU A 243 8.71 21.63 -15.15
CA LEU A 243 8.25 22.69 -16.01
C LEU A 243 6.72 22.60 -16.15
N GLU A 244 6.02 23.68 -15.82
CA GLU A 244 4.58 23.79 -16.06
C GLU A 244 4.32 24.98 -17.00
N TYR A 245 3.55 24.73 -18.04
CA TYR A 245 3.17 25.74 -19.02
C TYR A 245 1.64 25.86 -19.09
N TRP A 246 1.15 27.05 -18.79
CA TRP A 246 -0.26 27.39 -18.81
C TRP A 246 -0.55 28.35 -19.98
N VAL A 247 -1.31 27.87 -20.94
CA VAL A 247 -1.77 28.66 -22.08
C VAL A 247 -3.27 28.50 -22.24
N ARG A 248 -4.01 29.57 -22.02
CA ARG A 248 -5.49 29.61 -22.14
C ARG A 248 -6.17 28.43 -21.41
N ARG A 249 -6.45 27.35 -22.15
CA ARG A 249 -7.23 26.18 -21.71
C ARG A 249 -6.40 24.90 -21.62
N VAL A 250 -5.12 25.03 -21.76
CA VAL A 250 -4.15 23.93 -21.76
C VAL A 250 -3.15 24.15 -20.63
N ASN A 251 -2.88 23.09 -19.89
CA ASN A 251 -1.75 22.98 -18.98
C ASN A 251 -0.90 21.79 -19.37
N LEU A 252 0.35 22.03 -19.63
CA LEU A 252 1.38 21.02 -19.89
C LEU A 252 2.33 21.01 -18.70
N SER A 253 2.60 19.83 -18.12
CA SER A 253 3.54 19.66 -17.02
C SER A 253 4.52 18.54 -17.35
N LEU A 254 5.80 18.87 -17.39
CA LEU A 254 6.91 17.95 -17.57
C LEU A 254 7.67 17.85 -16.23
N ASN A 255 7.88 16.63 -15.75
CA ASN A 255 8.61 16.33 -14.52
C ASN A 255 9.77 15.39 -14.84
N LEU A 256 10.99 15.74 -14.42
CA LEU A 256 12.23 15.06 -14.79
C LEU A 256 13.06 14.66 -13.55
N PRO A 257 12.55 13.75 -12.70
CA PRO A 257 13.28 13.31 -11.53
C PRO A 257 14.53 12.51 -11.91
N LEU A 258 15.67 12.92 -11.37
CA LEU A 258 16.95 12.24 -11.46
C LEU A 258 17.45 11.97 -10.05
N SER A 259 17.89 10.75 -9.77
CA SER A 259 18.47 10.40 -8.48
C SER A 259 19.65 9.47 -8.62
N TYR A 260 20.60 9.62 -7.69
CA TYR A 260 21.69 8.69 -7.46
C TYR A 260 21.51 8.06 -6.09
N ALA A 261 21.52 6.73 -6.04
CA ALA A 261 21.33 5.95 -4.83
C ALA A 261 22.47 4.98 -4.59
N HIS A 262 22.95 4.96 -3.36
CA HIS A 262 23.88 3.95 -2.85
C HIS A 262 23.14 3.00 -1.93
N TYR A 263 23.26 1.70 -2.18
CA TYR A 263 22.70 0.63 -1.36
C TYR A 263 23.83 -0.18 -0.75
N SER A 264 23.75 -0.38 0.55
CA SER A 264 24.68 -1.21 1.33
C SER A 264 23.91 -2.34 1.99
N PHE A 265 24.42 -3.54 1.81
CA PHE A 265 23.84 -4.76 2.35
C PHE A 265 24.89 -5.51 3.17
N ASP A 266 24.46 -6.43 4.02
CA ASP A 266 25.36 -7.38 4.67
C ASP A 266 25.94 -8.39 3.69
N LYS A 267 26.84 -9.21 4.19
CA LYS A 267 27.78 -10.09 3.47
C LYS A 267 27.22 -10.92 2.30
N ALA A 268 25.91 -11.12 2.22
CA ALA A 268 25.28 -11.95 1.17
C ALA A 268 25.06 -11.22 -0.16
N ILE A 269 24.88 -9.88 -0.15
CA ILE A 269 24.55 -9.08 -1.33
C ILE A 269 25.59 -7.98 -1.52
N ALA A 270 26.11 -7.86 -2.73
CA ALA A 270 27.09 -6.81 -3.05
C ALA A 270 26.44 -5.41 -3.01
N ASN A 271 27.16 -4.43 -2.46
CA ASN A 271 26.75 -3.05 -2.49
C ASN A 271 26.51 -2.55 -3.93
N ARG A 272 25.53 -1.69 -4.11
CA ARG A 272 25.10 -1.19 -5.41
C ARG A 272 25.03 0.33 -5.46
N ASN A 273 25.43 0.88 -6.61
CA ASN A 273 25.22 2.28 -6.94
C ASN A 273 24.30 2.33 -8.17
N GLU A 274 23.22 3.08 -8.06
CA GLU A 274 22.19 3.13 -9.10
C GLU A 274 21.83 4.58 -9.44
N VAL A 275 21.57 4.81 -10.72
CA VAL A 275 21.03 6.08 -11.22
C VAL A 275 19.61 5.82 -11.72
N TYR A 276 18.67 6.61 -11.22
CA TYR A 276 17.27 6.52 -11.65
C TYR A 276 16.87 7.81 -12.35
N PHE A 277 16.24 7.64 -13.51
CA PHE A 277 15.60 8.71 -14.26
C PHE A 277 14.19 8.27 -14.62
N SER A 278 13.19 9.02 -14.12
CA SER A 278 11.78 8.61 -14.20
C SER A 278 10.91 9.76 -14.72
N PRO A 279 11.06 10.16 -16.01
CA PRO A 279 10.34 11.28 -16.58
C PRO A 279 8.83 11.02 -16.65
N SER A 280 8.06 12.08 -16.45
CA SER A 280 6.61 12.04 -16.63
C SER A 280 6.08 13.31 -17.28
N LEU A 281 5.05 13.14 -18.11
CA LEU A 281 4.36 14.20 -18.84
C LEU A 281 2.88 14.17 -18.48
N SER A 282 2.30 15.33 -18.22
CA SER A 282 0.86 15.51 -18.02
C SER A 282 0.33 16.62 -18.92
N PHE A 283 -0.70 16.31 -19.67
CA PHE A 283 -1.43 17.22 -20.52
C PHE A 283 -2.86 17.35 -20.02
N ASN A 284 -3.25 18.55 -19.59
CA ASN A 284 -4.60 18.87 -19.16
C ASN A 284 -5.24 19.85 -20.13
N TRP A 285 -6.44 19.53 -20.61
CA TRP A 285 -7.17 20.32 -21.54
C TRP A 285 -8.59 20.63 -21.03
N LYS A 286 -8.92 21.92 -20.99
CA LYS A 286 -10.21 22.47 -20.57
C LYS A 286 -10.79 23.37 -21.64
N PRO A 287 -11.34 22.82 -22.75
CA PRO A 287 -11.84 23.64 -23.86
C PRO A 287 -12.96 24.60 -23.46
N ASN A 288 -13.75 24.22 -22.45
CA ASN A 288 -14.84 25.02 -21.89
C ASN A 288 -15.10 24.60 -20.43
N ASN A 289 -16.10 25.25 -19.79
CA ASN A 289 -16.45 24.95 -18.40
C ASN A 289 -17.18 23.59 -18.21
N ARG A 290 -17.54 22.92 -19.31
CA ARG A 290 -18.29 21.66 -19.30
C ARG A 290 -17.38 20.44 -19.46
N PHE A 291 -16.27 20.58 -20.15
CA PHE A 291 -15.38 19.47 -20.47
C PHE A 291 -13.97 19.72 -19.93
N SER A 292 -13.39 18.68 -19.33
CA SER A 292 -11.97 18.60 -19.02
C SER A 292 -11.44 17.22 -19.37
N GLY A 293 -10.26 17.19 -19.96
CA GLY A 293 -9.52 15.96 -20.29
C GLY A 293 -8.11 16.04 -19.76
N THR A 294 -7.57 14.90 -19.36
CA THR A 294 -6.19 14.76 -18.89
C THR A 294 -5.57 13.52 -19.51
N ILE A 295 -4.38 13.67 -20.05
CA ILE A 295 -3.53 12.56 -20.50
C ILE A 295 -2.24 12.63 -19.68
N ARG A 296 -1.80 11.51 -19.16
CA ARG A 296 -0.54 11.37 -18.43
C ARG A 296 0.22 10.16 -18.93
N GLY A 297 1.52 10.30 -19.00
CA GLY A 297 2.42 9.20 -19.30
C GLY A 297 3.72 9.35 -18.52
N GLY A 298 4.33 8.22 -18.18
CA GLY A 298 5.60 8.20 -17.49
C GLY A 298 6.31 6.86 -17.65
N ILE A 299 7.62 6.93 -17.52
CA ILE A 299 8.50 5.77 -17.45
C ILE A 299 9.22 5.86 -16.12
N GLY A 300 9.28 4.76 -15.38
CA GLY A 300 9.96 4.68 -14.09
C GLY A 300 10.94 3.51 -14.04
N ARG A 301 12.09 3.74 -13.43
CA ARG A 301 12.97 2.70 -12.91
C ARG A 301 13.09 2.91 -11.41
N SER A 302 12.92 1.86 -10.64
CA SER A 302 12.96 1.92 -9.18
C SER A 302 13.62 0.67 -8.59
N PRO A 303 14.22 0.78 -7.40
CA PRO A 303 14.67 -0.39 -6.68
C PRO A 303 13.47 -1.28 -6.34
N MET A 304 13.74 -2.56 -6.18
CA MET A 304 12.79 -3.48 -5.57
C MET A 304 12.40 -3.03 -4.16
N ASN A 305 11.33 -3.60 -3.62
CA ASN A 305 11.02 -3.42 -2.21
C ASN A 305 12.13 -4.06 -1.35
N LEU A 306 12.90 -3.24 -0.64
CA LEU A 306 14.02 -3.69 0.20
C LEU A 306 13.58 -4.62 1.34
N ASN A 307 12.31 -4.60 1.73
CA ASN A 307 11.76 -5.53 2.73
C ASN A 307 11.67 -6.98 2.23
N LEU A 308 11.77 -7.21 0.92
CA LEU A 308 11.84 -8.55 0.35
C LEU A 308 13.23 -9.19 0.46
N ILE A 309 14.25 -8.45 0.89
CA ILE A 309 15.60 -8.99 1.10
C ILE A 309 15.62 -9.69 2.44
N HIS A 310 15.37 -11.01 2.40
CA HIS A 310 15.49 -11.95 3.52
C HIS A 310 15.56 -13.38 2.97
N PRO A 311 16.75 -13.89 2.66
CA PRO A 311 16.91 -15.19 1.99
C PRO A 311 16.50 -16.38 2.85
N GLY A 312 16.52 -16.24 4.19
CA GLY A 312 16.09 -17.28 5.10
C GLY A 312 14.57 -17.43 5.15
N LEU A 313 14.13 -18.65 5.38
CA LEU A 313 12.74 -19.03 5.51
C LEU A 313 12.12 -18.40 6.76
N ILE A 314 10.91 -17.90 6.63
CA ILE A 314 10.06 -17.36 7.69
C ILE A 314 8.74 -18.12 7.68
N MET A 315 8.37 -18.70 8.79
CA MET A 315 7.05 -19.31 8.95
C MET A 315 6.00 -18.22 9.16
N THR A 316 5.00 -18.16 8.28
CA THR A 316 3.95 -17.15 8.33
C THR A 316 2.70 -17.63 9.05
N ASN A 317 2.47 -18.95 9.06
CA ASN A 317 1.43 -19.67 9.81
C ASN A 317 1.81 -21.16 9.86
N TYR A 318 0.98 -22.00 10.48
CA TYR A 318 1.27 -23.41 10.77
C TYR A 318 1.74 -24.27 9.57
N ARG A 319 1.52 -23.85 8.33
CA ARG A 319 1.90 -24.61 7.12
C ARG A 319 2.48 -23.78 5.99
N THR A 320 2.63 -22.48 6.15
CA THR A 320 3.13 -21.61 5.10
C THR A 320 4.46 -20.99 5.51
N LEU A 321 5.47 -21.19 4.69
CA LEU A 321 6.76 -20.55 4.82
C LEU A 321 7.01 -19.61 3.65
N LYS A 322 7.78 -18.55 3.90
CA LYS A 322 8.21 -17.60 2.87
C LYS A 322 9.68 -17.28 3.01
N SER A 323 10.39 -17.24 1.91
CA SER A 323 11.67 -16.55 1.80
C SER A 323 11.55 -15.38 0.85
N GLY A 324 12.31 -14.35 1.08
CA GLY A 324 12.43 -13.24 0.15
C GLY A 324 13.47 -13.53 -0.93
N VAL A 325 14.07 -12.47 -1.44
CA VAL A 325 15.15 -12.55 -2.44
C VAL A 325 16.51 -12.48 -1.76
N ASP A 326 17.50 -13.09 -2.39
CA ASP A 326 18.91 -13.11 -1.99
C ASP A 326 19.79 -12.16 -2.83
N ASN A 327 19.17 -11.33 -3.67
CA ASN A 327 19.84 -10.39 -4.55
C ASN A 327 19.09 -9.06 -4.63
N PHE A 328 19.76 -8.02 -5.14
CA PHE A 328 19.16 -6.70 -5.38
C PHE A 328 18.75 -6.57 -6.84
N TYR A 329 17.52 -6.17 -7.07
CA TYR A 329 16.93 -5.98 -8.39
C TYR A 329 16.35 -4.58 -8.58
N ASN A 330 16.35 -4.12 -9.84
CA ASN A 330 15.61 -2.95 -10.25
C ASN A 330 14.40 -3.37 -11.08
N SER A 331 13.28 -2.72 -10.84
CA SER A 331 12.09 -2.84 -11.66
C SER A 331 11.98 -1.67 -12.63
N THR A 332 11.37 -1.90 -13.78
CA THR A 332 10.99 -0.84 -14.71
C THR A 332 9.48 -0.84 -14.89
N SER A 333 8.89 0.35 -15.01
CA SER A 333 7.47 0.50 -15.25
C SER A 333 7.20 1.60 -16.26
N GLN A 334 6.15 1.42 -17.04
CA GLN A 334 5.62 2.41 -17.96
C GLN A 334 4.12 2.53 -17.70
N ASN A 335 3.61 3.73 -17.68
CA ASN A 335 2.19 3.96 -17.50
C ASN A 335 1.69 5.04 -18.44
N VAL A 336 0.48 4.84 -18.97
CA VAL A 336 -0.26 5.82 -19.74
C VAL A 336 -1.69 5.83 -19.25
N SER A 337 -2.20 7.02 -18.97
CA SER A 337 -3.58 7.19 -18.56
C SER A 337 -4.25 8.33 -19.34
N ALA A 338 -5.52 8.15 -19.65
CA ALA A 338 -6.37 9.19 -20.20
C ALA A 338 -7.66 9.25 -19.37
N SER A 339 -8.06 10.44 -19.01
CA SER A 339 -9.32 10.66 -18.28
C SER A 339 -10.05 11.86 -18.84
N PHE A 340 -11.37 11.82 -18.77
CA PHE A 340 -12.21 12.94 -19.12
C PHE A 340 -13.31 13.14 -18.09
N GLN A 341 -13.79 14.38 -18.00
CA GLN A 341 -14.96 14.75 -17.22
C GLN A 341 -15.81 15.69 -18.07
N TYR A 342 -17.10 15.38 -18.15
CA TYR A 342 -18.12 16.23 -18.76
C TYR A 342 -19.18 16.60 -17.73
N LYS A 343 -19.51 17.89 -17.66
CA LYS A 343 -20.47 18.43 -16.71
C LYS A 343 -21.38 19.44 -17.41
N HIS A 344 -22.64 19.11 -17.52
CA HIS A 344 -23.67 20.03 -18.04
C HIS A 344 -24.72 20.30 -16.97
N THR A 345 -24.45 21.27 -16.10
CA THR A 345 -25.29 21.58 -14.92
C THR A 345 -26.74 21.94 -15.28
N ARG A 346 -26.97 22.71 -16.36
CA ARG A 346 -28.32 23.09 -16.78
C ARG A 346 -29.23 21.90 -17.16
N HIS A 347 -28.65 20.85 -17.69
CA HIS A 347 -29.38 19.62 -18.05
C HIS A 347 -29.15 18.49 -17.03
N GLY A 348 -28.45 18.76 -15.93
CA GLY A 348 -28.12 17.75 -14.91
C GLY A 348 -27.39 16.53 -15.44
N LEU A 349 -26.57 16.69 -16.50
CA LEU A 349 -25.83 15.58 -17.12
C LEU A 349 -24.37 15.64 -16.72
N PHE A 350 -23.87 14.52 -16.19
CA PHE A 350 -22.50 14.33 -15.76
C PHE A 350 -21.96 13.03 -16.37
N ALA A 351 -20.77 13.08 -16.92
CA ALA A 351 -20.08 11.89 -17.38
C ALA A 351 -18.59 11.98 -17.03
N ASN A 352 -18.01 10.88 -16.63
CA ASN A 352 -16.56 10.76 -16.47
C ASN A 352 -16.09 9.41 -16.98
N GLY A 353 -14.83 9.36 -17.38
CA GLY A 353 -14.19 8.13 -17.79
C GLY A 353 -12.69 8.21 -17.60
N MET A 354 -12.07 7.05 -17.37
CA MET A 354 -10.64 6.90 -17.24
C MET A 354 -10.21 5.56 -17.83
N VAL A 355 -9.11 5.58 -18.55
CA VAL A 355 -8.37 4.40 -18.98
C VAL A 355 -6.94 4.52 -18.48
N LEU A 356 -6.47 3.48 -17.83
CA LEU A 356 -5.08 3.34 -17.38
C LEU A 356 -4.50 2.07 -17.99
N HIS A 357 -3.35 2.19 -18.60
CA HIS A 357 -2.56 1.05 -19.05
C HIS A 357 -1.16 1.13 -18.45
N SER A 358 -0.69 0.02 -17.86
CA SER A 358 0.63 -0.07 -17.26
C SER A 358 1.32 -1.36 -17.67
N TRP A 359 2.63 -1.26 -17.86
CA TRP A 359 3.56 -2.37 -18.06
C TRP A 359 4.60 -2.30 -16.95
N SER A 360 4.95 -3.42 -16.38
CA SER A 360 6.08 -3.51 -15.47
C SER A 360 6.90 -4.75 -15.75
N HIS A 361 8.20 -4.58 -15.60
CA HIS A 361 9.18 -5.63 -15.71
C HIS A 361 9.86 -5.83 -14.36
N LEU A 362 9.74 -7.03 -13.82
CA LEU A 362 10.37 -7.48 -12.59
C LEU A 362 11.34 -8.62 -12.94
N PRO A 363 12.65 -8.53 -12.65
CA PRO A 363 13.60 -9.59 -12.96
C PRO A 363 13.55 -10.76 -11.97
N TYR A 364 12.47 -10.90 -11.22
CA TYR A 364 12.21 -12.01 -10.32
C TYR A 364 10.73 -12.37 -10.33
N THR A 365 10.43 -13.63 -10.04
CA THR A 365 9.06 -14.16 -10.03
C THR A 365 8.82 -14.95 -8.74
N LEU A 366 7.61 -14.82 -8.19
CA LEU A 366 7.17 -15.63 -7.07
C LEU A 366 7.06 -17.09 -7.47
N SER A 367 7.68 -17.98 -6.71
CA SER A 367 7.62 -19.44 -6.85
C SER A 367 6.87 -20.04 -5.67
N GLN A 368 6.04 -21.02 -5.93
CA GLN A 368 5.34 -21.82 -4.93
C GLN A 368 5.70 -23.30 -5.09
N GLN A 369 6.10 -23.92 -3.99
CA GLN A 369 6.44 -25.34 -3.92
C GLN A 369 5.74 -25.99 -2.73
N LEU A 370 5.38 -27.24 -2.87
CA LEU A 370 4.77 -28.06 -1.82
C LEU A 370 5.80 -29.04 -1.27
N TYR A 371 6.04 -29.01 0.02
CA TYR A 371 6.90 -29.96 0.75
C TYR A 371 6.07 -30.65 1.83
N GLY A 372 5.56 -31.84 1.55
CA GLY A 372 4.62 -32.53 2.44
C GLY A 372 3.39 -31.69 2.75
N ASP A 373 3.23 -31.28 4.00
CA ASP A 373 2.12 -30.42 4.45
C ASP A 373 2.41 -28.93 4.33
N TYR A 374 3.65 -28.54 4.02
CA TYR A 374 4.09 -27.16 3.97
C TYR A 374 4.04 -26.58 2.56
N VAL A 375 3.53 -25.37 2.45
CA VAL A 375 3.59 -24.55 1.24
C VAL A 375 4.72 -23.53 1.40
N VAL A 376 5.71 -23.59 0.53
CA VAL A 376 6.85 -22.69 0.53
C VAL A 376 6.74 -21.70 -0.61
N TYR A 377 6.71 -20.42 -0.29
CA TYR A 377 6.82 -19.32 -1.25
C TYR A 377 8.26 -18.79 -1.23
N SER A 378 8.85 -18.72 -2.40
CA SER A 378 10.19 -18.17 -2.61
C SER A 378 10.21 -17.33 -3.88
N TYR A 379 11.30 -16.61 -4.11
CA TYR A 379 11.48 -15.90 -5.37
C TYR A 379 12.57 -16.58 -6.19
N SER A 380 12.34 -16.67 -7.49
CA SER A 380 13.32 -17.17 -8.47
C SER A 380 13.76 -16.07 -9.40
N ASP A 381 15.00 -16.17 -9.91
CA ASP A 381 15.60 -15.28 -10.90
C ASP A 381 14.97 -15.51 -12.28
N ALA A 382 13.71 -15.13 -12.42
CA ALA A 382 12.96 -15.28 -13.65
C ALA A 382 12.15 -14.01 -13.94
N ASN A 383 12.25 -13.52 -15.15
CA ASN A 383 11.55 -12.31 -15.57
C ASN A 383 10.03 -12.46 -15.45
N ASN A 384 9.42 -11.52 -14.79
CA ASN A 384 7.98 -11.36 -14.70
C ASN A 384 7.56 -10.05 -15.36
N ASP A 385 7.10 -10.14 -16.60
CA ASP A 385 6.50 -9.03 -17.32
C ASP A 385 5.01 -9.00 -16.99
N SER A 386 4.56 -7.94 -16.33
CA SER A 386 3.16 -7.77 -16.03
C SER A 386 2.53 -6.62 -16.83
N LYS A 387 1.27 -6.81 -17.22
CA LYS A 387 0.47 -5.81 -17.91
C LYS A 387 -0.85 -5.64 -17.19
N SER A 388 -1.27 -4.40 -17.04
CA SER A 388 -2.56 -4.08 -16.45
C SER A 388 -3.29 -3.05 -17.31
N LEU A 389 -4.54 -3.33 -17.61
CA LEU A 389 -5.47 -2.41 -18.26
C LEU A 389 -6.68 -2.22 -17.35
N MET A 390 -6.98 -0.97 -17.00
CA MET A 390 -8.15 -0.60 -16.24
C MET A 390 -8.93 0.47 -17.00
N ALA A 391 -10.23 0.26 -17.16
CA ALA A 391 -11.15 1.25 -17.70
C ALA A 391 -12.31 1.45 -16.75
N LEU A 392 -12.61 2.70 -16.42
CA LEU A 392 -13.72 3.09 -15.56
C LEU A 392 -14.57 4.14 -16.27
N GLY A 393 -15.88 4.09 -16.09
CA GLY A 393 -16.78 5.11 -16.62
C GLY A 393 -18.04 5.25 -15.80
N SER A 394 -18.57 6.47 -15.74
CA SER A 394 -19.90 6.70 -15.20
C SER A 394 -20.63 7.80 -15.97
N ILE A 395 -21.94 7.67 -16.05
CA ILE A 395 -22.85 8.66 -16.61
C ILE A 395 -23.99 8.85 -15.63
N GLY A 396 -24.19 10.09 -15.19
CA GLY A 396 -25.23 10.48 -14.27
C GLY A 396 -26.16 11.55 -14.89
N LYS A 397 -27.45 11.41 -14.66
CA LYS A 397 -28.49 12.34 -15.12
C LYS A 397 -29.42 12.70 -13.97
N THR A 398 -29.59 14.01 -13.74
CA THR A 398 -30.67 14.50 -12.87
C THR A 398 -32.00 14.37 -13.56
N LEU A 399 -32.99 13.85 -12.87
CA LEU A 399 -34.35 13.62 -13.34
C LEU A 399 -35.30 14.59 -12.62
N ASP A 400 -35.51 15.79 -13.19
CA ASP A 400 -36.24 16.87 -12.53
C ASP A 400 -37.69 16.48 -12.26
N PHE A 401 -38.32 15.69 -13.15
CA PHE A 401 -39.71 15.24 -13.04
C PHE A 401 -39.98 14.35 -11.83
N MET A 402 -38.93 13.67 -11.31
CA MET A 402 -39.03 12.82 -10.13
C MET A 402 -38.13 13.29 -8.97
N ARG A 403 -37.62 14.54 -9.04
CA ARG A 403 -36.66 15.09 -8.05
C ARG A 403 -35.59 14.12 -7.65
N GLY A 404 -34.99 13.46 -8.63
CA GLY A 404 -34.07 12.36 -8.42
C GLY A 404 -32.91 12.38 -9.38
N SER A 405 -32.17 11.29 -9.39
CA SER A 405 -31.03 11.05 -10.30
C SER A 405 -30.95 9.60 -10.73
N CYS A 406 -30.40 9.41 -11.92
CA CYS A 406 -29.98 8.10 -12.41
C CYS A 406 -28.47 8.14 -12.65
N ASN A 407 -27.76 7.13 -12.22
CA ASN A 407 -26.33 6.96 -12.47
C ASN A 407 -26.05 5.54 -12.95
N ILE A 408 -25.27 5.42 -14.03
CA ILE A 408 -24.78 4.15 -14.56
C ILE A 408 -23.25 4.21 -14.48
N ASN A 409 -22.64 3.20 -13.92
CA ASN A 409 -21.19 3.05 -13.84
C ASN A 409 -20.75 1.70 -14.40
N GLY A 410 -19.59 1.69 -15.01
CA GLY A 410 -18.97 0.48 -15.52
C GLY A 410 -17.48 0.45 -15.21
N SER A 411 -16.95 -0.73 -15.01
CA SER A 411 -15.52 -0.95 -14.91
C SER A 411 -15.09 -2.19 -15.69
N TYR A 412 -13.88 -2.14 -16.20
CA TYR A 412 -13.17 -3.27 -16.79
C TYR A 412 -11.75 -3.27 -16.28
N ASN A 413 -11.25 -4.44 -15.91
CA ASN A 413 -9.86 -4.64 -15.54
C ASN A 413 -9.33 -5.92 -16.17
N ARG A 414 -8.10 -5.87 -16.67
CA ARG A 414 -7.36 -7.03 -17.16
C ARG A 414 -5.95 -6.95 -16.60
N ASN A 415 -5.52 -8.04 -15.98
CA ASN A 415 -4.17 -8.20 -15.46
C ASN A 415 -3.54 -9.45 -16.05
N GLU A 416 -2.32 -9.31 -16.53
CA GLU A 416 -1.50 -10.40 -17.04
C GLU A 416 -0.20 -10.41 -16.23
N SER A 417 0.20 -11.56 -15.70
CA SER A 417 1.45 -11.75 -14.95
C SER A 417 1.94 -13.18 -15.10
N ARG A 418 3.18 -13.44 -14.67
CA ARG A 418 3.76 -14.78 -14.61
C ARG A 418 3.99 -15.18 -13.16
N LEU A 419 3.79 -16.43 -12.87
CA LEU A 419 4.15 -17.06 -11.61
C LEU A 419 4.77 -18.45 -11.87
N PHE A 420 5.59 -18.91 -10.94
CA PHE A 420 6.13 -20.25 -10.99
C PHE A 420 5.38 -21.15 -9.99
N SER A 421 4.83 -22.24 -10.48
CA SER A 421 4.21 -23.27 -9.66
C SER A 421 4.84 -24.60 -10.00
N GLN A 422 5.35 -25.33 -9.00
CA GLN A 422 6.00 -26.64 -9.18
C GLN A 422 7.08 -26.64 -10.29
N GLN A 423 7.93 -25.61 -10.31
CA GLN A 423 9.00 -25.39 -11.31
C GLN A 423 8.52 -25.13 -12.75
N GLN A 424 7.25 -24.93 -12.96
CA GLN A 424 6.68 -24.55 -14.27
C GLN A 424 6.27 -23.08 -14.28
N SER A 425 6.58 -22.39 -15.38
CA SER A 425 6.12 -21.03 -15.60
C SER A 425 4.67 -21.03 -16.05
N VAL A 426 3.81 -20.39 -15.26
CA VAL A 426 2.38 -20.27 -15.56
C VAL A 426 2.06 -18.80 -15.83
N GLN A 427 1.43 -18.53 -16.98
CA GLN A 427 0.88 -17.21 -17.26
C GLN A 427 -0.50 -17.11 -16.62
N SER A 428 -0.67 -16.13 -15.74
CA SER A 428 -1.95 -15.80 -15.13
C SER A 428 -2.59 -14.63 -15.88
N VAL A 429 -3.79 -14.82 -16.36
CA VAL A 429 -4.61 -13.75 -16.98
C VAL A 429 -5.91 -13.66 -16.20
N SER A 430 -6.21 -12.47 -15.70
CA SER A 430 -7.45 -12.18 -14.98
C SER A 430 -8.19 -11.06 -15.67
N ASP A 431 -9.41 -11.33 -16.11
CA ASP A 431 -10.35 -10.36 -16.68
C ASP A 431 -11.53 -10.18 -15.73
N GLY A 432 -11.86 -8.92 -15.48
CA GLY A 432 -13.02 -8.58 -14.65
C GLY A 432 -13.79 -7.40 -15.24
N TRP A 433 -15.11 -7.48 -15.21
CA TRP A 433 -15.96 -6.37 -15.57
C TRP A 433 -17.11 -6.23 -14.60
N SER A 434 -17.57 -5.02 -14.39
CA SER A 434 -18.76 -4.75 -13.61
C SER A 434 -19.58 -3.63 -14.25
N VAL A 435 -20.89 -3.75 -14.15
CA VAL A 435 -21.83 -2.67 -14.52
C VAL A 435 -22.80 -2.52 -13.37
N GLY A 436 -22.97 -1.28 -12.91
CA GLY A 436 -23.90 -0.93 -11.85
C GLY A 436 -24.79 0.21 -12.27
N GLY A 437 -26.00 0.23 -11.78
CA GLY A 437 -26.96 1.32 -11.96
C GLY A 437 -27.53 1.73 -10.60
N LYS A 438 -27.69 3.03 -10.40
CA LYS A 438 -28.37 3.58 -9.24
C LYS A 438 -29.40 4.59 -9.72
N ILE A 439 -30.63 4.44 -9.25
CA ILE A 439 -31.70 5.40 -9.50
C ILE A 439 -32.36 5.77 -8.17
N ASN A 440 -32.52 7.05 -7.94
CA ASN A 440 -33.24 7.56 -6.78
C ASN A 440 -34.25 8.62 -7.21
N GLY A 441 -35.27 8.84 -6.40
CA GLY A 441 -36.23 9.86 -6.67
C GLY A 441 -37.31 10.00 -5.60
N SER A 442 -37.95 11.15 -5.59
CA SER A 442 -39.10 11.48 -4.76
C SER A 442 -40.17 12.17 -5.62
N PRO A 443 -40.91 11.39 -6.43
CA PRO A 443 -41.91 11.95 -7.37
C PRO A 443 -43.06 12.68 -6.66
N CYS A 444 -43.31 12.37 -5.38
CA CYS A 444 -44.28 13.08 -4.55
C CYS A 444 -43.79 13.19 -3.10
N ARG A 445 -44.44 13.99 -2.27
CA ARG A 445 -43.98 14.32 -0.91
C ARG A 445 -43.93 13.12 0.04
N TRP A 446 -44.70 12.10 -0.21
CA TRP A 446 -44.87 10.93 0.66
C TRP A 446 -44.22 9.65 0.12
N PHE A 447 -43.59 9.69 -1.06
CA PHE A 447 -42.97 8.55 -1.67
C PHE A 447 -41.57 8.89 -2.19
N GLY A 448 -40.57 8.18 -1.71
CA GLY A 448 -39.17 8.23 -2.19
C GLY A 448 -38.64 6.82 -2.35
N PHE A 449 -37.74 6.63 -3.28
CA PHE A 449 -37.07 5.36 -3.55
C PHE A 449 -35.59 5.57 -3.84
N ASP A 450 -34.80 4.57 -3.52
CA ASP A 450 -33.37 4.46 -3.82
C ASP A 450 -33.09 3.00 -4.21
N TYR A 451 -32.67 2.79 -5.44
CA TYR A 451 -32.40 1.46 -6.03
C TYR A 451 -31.05 1.44 -6.73
#